data_41c0cc416da872d552238bba11d3fe2c
#
_entry.id   41c0cc416da872d552238bba11d3fe2c
#
_cell.length_a   1.000
_cell.length_b   1.000
_cell.length_c   1.000
_cell.angle_alpha   90.00
_cell.angle_beta   90.00
_cell.angle_gamma   90.00
#
_symmetry.space_group_name_H-M   'P 1'
#
loop_
_entity.id
_entity.type
_entity.pdbx_description
1 polymer ?
#
loop_
_entity_poly.entity_id
_entity_poly.type
_entity_poly.pdbx_seq_one_letter_code
_entity_poly.pdbx_strand_id
1 'polypeptide(L)'
;MGLPPRRQSRDQDLPDHGELWALYVDPAQWGRGIGAALVTAARARLFELGFRKAFLWVLAGNVRAERFYQMDRWAPDGVSRTDSVWAVTVNEVRYQRGLEAP
;
A
#
# COMPACT_ATOMS: atom_id res chain seq x y z
N MET A 1 13.21 -4.09 -0.99
CA MET A 1 13.42 -2.94 -0.10
C MET A 1 12.25 -1.98 -0.24
N GLY A 2 11.70 -1.55 0.86
CA GLY A 2 10.63 -0.56 0.85
C GLY A 2 11.19 0.85 0.85
N LEU A 3 10.40 1.79 0.35
CA LEU A 3 10.72 3.20 0.49
C LEU A 3 10.35 3.67 1.90
N PRO A 4 11.01 4.70 2.43
CA PRO A 4 10.61 5.20 3.74
C PRO A 4 9.18 5.73 3.70
N PRO A 5 8.39 5.52 4.75
CA PRO A 5 7.04 6.05 4.79
C PRO A 5 7.08 7.58 4.79
N ARG A 6 6.08 8.18 4.19
CA ARG A 6 5.93 9.62 4.22
C ARG A 6 5.32 10.02 5.55
N ARG A 7 5.72 11.16 6.06
CA ARG A 7 5.20 11.67 7.32
C ARG A 7 3.74 12.06 7.22
N GLN A 8 3.33 12.52 6.02
CA GLN A 8 1.97 12.94 5.80
C GLN A 8 1.53 12.49 4.43
N SER A 9 0.24 12.25 4.29
CA SER A 9 -0.34 11.84 3.04
C SER A 9 -0.22 12.94 2.00
N ARG A 10 0.11 12.55 0.76
CA ARG A 10 0.01 13.44 -0.39
C ARG A 10 -1.41 13.50 -0.93
N ASP A 11 -2.28 12.62 -0.47
CA ASP A 11 -3.65 12.53 -0.91
C ASP A 11 -4.51 13.41 -0.03
N GLN A 12 -4.73 14.65 -0.46
CA GLN A 12 -5.43 15.64 0.32
C GLN A 12 -6.89 15.27 0.61
N ASP A 13 -7.48 14.38 -0.19
CA ASP A 13 -8.82 13.87 0.06
C ASP A 13 -8.86 12.80 1.16
N LEU A 14 -7.70 12.35 1.65
CA LEU A 14 -7.59 11.33 2.69
C LEU A 14 -6.67 11.80 3.83
N PRO A 15 -6.94 12.95 4.45
CA PRO A 15 -6.01 13.51 5.44
C PRO A 15 -5.87 12.66 6.70
N ASP A 16 -6.87 11.83 7.02
CA ASP A 16 -6.87 11.00 8.22
C ASP A 16 -6.37 9.59 7.99
N HIS A 17 -5.91 9.29 6.78
CA HIS A 17 -5.45 7.95 6.41
C HIS A 17 -3.94 7.86 6.53
N GLY A 18 -3.46 6.73 7.00
CA GLY A 18 -2.04 6.38 6.90
C GLY A 18 -1.72 5.89 5.50
N GLU A 19 -0.58 6.25 4.98
CA GLU A 19 -0.12 5.78 3.68
C GLU A 19 0.87 4.64 3.86
N LEU A 20 0.52 3.47 3.30
CA LEU A 20 1.44 2.34 3.22
C LEU A 20 2.21 2.45 1.92
N TRP A 21 3.51 2.61 2.01
CA TRP A 21 4.35 2.66 0.82
C TRP A 21 4.51 1.26 0.22
N ALA A 22 4.61 1.21 -1.10
CA ALA A 22 4.81 -0.04 -1.80
C ALA A 22 6.02 -0.80 -1.26
N LEU A 23 5.82 -2.09 -1.03
CA LEU A 23 6.88 -2.96 -0.59
C LEU A 23 7.47 -3.63 -1.82
N TYR A 24 8.74 -3.34 -2.09
CA TYR A 24 9.45 -3.96 -3.19
C TYR A 24 10.11 -5.24 -2.67
N VAL A 25 9.39 -6.32 -2.82
CA VAL A 25 9.88 -7.64 -2.45
C VAL A 25 10.25 -8.37 -3.74
N ASP A 26 11.38 -9.04 -3.73
CA ASP A 26 11.80 -9.87 -4.85
C ASP A 26 10.64 -10.82 -5.22
N PRO A 27 10.19 -10.85 -6.48
CA PRO A 27 9.13 -11.74 -6.90
C PRO A 27 9.33 -13.20 -6.49
N ALA A 28 10.56 -13.66 -6.39
CA ALA A 28 10.88 -15.02 -5.94
C ALA A 28 10.45 -15.27 -4.50
N GLN A 29 10.23 -14.22 -3.71
CA GLN A 29 9.84 -14.32 -2.30
C GLN A 29 8.34 -14.27 -2.08
N TRP A 30 7.57 -13.93 -3.10
CA TRP A 30 6.13 -13.69 -2.94
C TRP A 30 5.36 -14.90 -2.41
N GLY A 31 5.76 -16.10 -2.75
CA GLY A 31 5.07 -17.32 -2.31
C GLY A 31 5.45 -17.81 -0.90
N ARG A 32 6.29 -17.06 -0.18
CA ARG A 32 6.85 -17.51 1.09
C ARG A 32 6.29 -16.80 2.31
N GLY A 33 5.25 -16.03 2.15
CA GLY A 33 4.62 -15.31 3.26
C GLY A 33 5.36 -14.06 3.72
N ILE A 34 6.48 -13.71 3.10
CA ILE A 34 7.26 -12.54 3.51
C ILE A 34 6.48 -11.26 3.27
N GLY A 35 5.85 -11.13 2.10
CA GLY A 35 5.04 -9.96 1.80
C GLY A 35 3.88 -9.80 2.77
N ALA A 36 3.19 -10.91 3.10
CA ALA A 36 2.09 -10.89 4.05
C ALA A 36 2.56 -10.46 5.44
N ALA A 37 3.71 -10.95 5.89
CA ALA A 37 4.26 -10.57 7.19
C ALA A 37 4.62 -9.08 7.24
N LEU A 38 5.21 -8.56 6.16
CA LEU A 38 5.59 -7.14 6.09
C LEU A 38 4.35 -6.24 6.08
N VAL A 39 3.32 -6.58 5.33
CA VAL A 39 2.09 -5.80 5.27
C VAL A 39 1.37 -5.84 6.61
N THR A 40 1.33 -7.00 7.26
CA THR A 40 0.74 -7.13 8.58
C THR A 40 1.45 -6.24 9.60
N ALA A 41 2.78 -6.25 9.58
CA ALA A 41 3.57 -5.41 10.48
C ALA A 41 3.35 -3.93 10.19
N ALA A 42 3.28 -3.56 8.91
CA ALA A 42 3.05 -2.16 8.52
C ALA A 42 1.66 -1.69 8.97
N ARG A 43 0.63 -2.52 8.82
CA ARG A 43 -0.71 -2.19 9.30
C ARG A 43 -0.74 -2.00 10.82
N ALA A 44 -0.07 -2.88 11.54
CA ALA A 44 0.02 -2.77 12.99
C ALA A 44 0.70 -1.46 13.40
N ARG A 45 1.76 -1.10 12.69
CA ARG A 45 2.49 0.13 12.97
C ARG A 45 1.63 1.37 12.73
N LEU A 46 0.90 1.39 11.61
CA LEU A 46 -0.01 2.51 11.33
C LEU A 46 -1.10 2.62 12.41
N PHE A 47 -1.63 1.49 12.86
CA PHE A 47 -2.61 1.50 13.93
C PHE A 47 -2.02 2.06 15.23
N GLU A 48 -0.81 1.66 15.58
CA GLU A 48 -0.10 2.18 16.76
C GLU A 48 0.11 3.68 16.66
N LEU A 49 0.32 4.20 15.46
CA LEU A 49 0.49 5.64 15.23
C LEU A 49 -0.83 6.42 15.29
N GLY A 50 -1.96 5.73 15.49
CA GLY A 50 -3.25 6.36 15.66
C GLY A 50 -4.16 6.36 14.45
N PHE A 51 -3.72 5.79 13.32
CA PHE A 51 -4.55 5.74 12.13
C PHE A 51 -5.57 4.61 12.24
N ARG A 52 -6.76 4.83 11.71
CA ARG A 52 -7.83 3.83 11.66
C ARG A 52 -8.16 3.42 10.25
N LYS A 53 -7.58 4.09 9.26
CA LYS A 53 -7.72 3.76 7.85
C LYS A 53 -6.38 3.96 7.17
N ALA A 54 -6.15 3.19 6.13
CA ALA A 54 -4.91 3.26 5.35
C ALA A 54 -5.19 3.18 3.87
N PHE A 55 -4.28 3.70 3.07
CA PHE A 55 -4.32 3.56 1.63
C PHE A 55 -2.93 3.26 1.10
N LEU A 56 -2.89 2.74 -0.11
CA LEU A 56 -1.64 2.50 -0.82
C LEU A 56 -1.87 2.68 -2.32
N TRP A 57 -0.78 2.81 -3.05
CA TRP A 57 -0.79 2.90 -4.48
C TRP A 57 -0.13 1.65 -5.07
N VAL A 58 -0.77 1.08 -6.09
CA VAL A 58 -0.31 -0.12 -6.78
C VAL A 58 -0.18 0.18 -8.26
N LEU A 59 0.84 -0.36 -8.90
CA LEU A 59 0.97 -0.25 -10.35
C LEU A 59 -0.26 -0.85 -11.03
N ALA A 60 -0.88 -0.06 -11.91
CA ALA A 60 -2.04 -0.51 -12.65
C ALA A 60 -1.65 -1.69 -13.54
N GLY A 61 -2.46 -2.73 -13.54
CA GLY A 61 -2.19 -3.91 -14.33
C GLY A 61 -1.26 -4.93 -13.69
N ASN A 62 -0.68 -4.62 -12.53
CA ASN A 62 0.09 -5.60 -11.78
C ASN A 62 -0.89 -6.52 -11.05
N VAL A 63 -1.42 -7.49 -11.78
CA VAL A 63 -2.48 -8.39 -11.27
C VAL A 63 -2.06 -9.12 -10.01
N ARG A 64 -0.80 -9.54 -9.94
CA ARG A 64 -0.30 -10.27 -8.77
C ARG A 64 -0.33 -9.40 -7.51
N ALA A 65 0.14 -8.15 -7.62
CA ALA A 65 0.13 -7.23 -6.50
C ALA A 65 -1.28 -6.84 -6.11
N GLU A 66 -2.14 -6.55 -7.08
CA GLU A 66 -3.53 -6.19 -6.80
C GLU A 66 -4.26 -7.33 -6.10
N ARG A 67 -4.06 -8.56 -6.57
CA ARG A 67 -4.66 -9.74 -5.93
C ARG A 67 -4.14 -9.93 -4.50
N PHE A 68 -2.84 -9.72 -4.29
CA PHE A 68 -2.24 -9.82 -2.98
C PHE A 68 -2.90 -8.87 -1.99
N TYR A 69 -3.07 -7.61 -2.39
CA TYR A 69 -3.71 -6.62 -1.52
C TYR A 69 -5.19 -6.90 -1.33
N GLN A 70 -5.89 -7.37 -2.36
CA GLN A 70 -7.29 -7.75 -2.22
C GLN A 70 -7.46 -8.87 -1.20
N MET A 71 -6.55 -9.83 -1.17
CA MET A 71 -6.58 -10.90 -0.17
C MET A 71 -6.33 -10.37 1.23
N ASP A 72 -5.61 -9.27 1.37
CA ASP A 72 -5.41 -8.60 2.65
C ASP A 72 -6.50 -7.56 2.93
N ARG A 73 -7.62 -7.66 2.24
CA ARG A 73 -8.81 -6.83 2.43
C ARG A 73 -8.69 -5.38 1.98
N TRP A 74 -7.70 -5.09 1.15
CA TRP A 74 -7.63 -3.79 0.49
C TRP A 74 -8.56 -3.80 -0.71
N ALA A 75 -9.20 -2.67 -0.97
CA ALA A 75 -10.12 -2.54 -2.09
C ALA A 75 -9.81 -1.27 -2.88
N PRO A 76 -9.91 -1.34 -4.22
CA PRO A 76 -9.70 -0.14 -5.04
C PRO A 76 -10.83 0.86 -4.76
N ASP A 77 -10.49 2.15 -4.74
CA ASP A 77 -11.46 3.21 -4.52
C ASP A 77 -11.81 3.99 -5.79
N GLY A 78 -11.33 3.55 -6.93
CA GLY A 78 -11.62 4.19 -8.21
C GLY A 78 -10.69 5.33 -8.57
N VAL A 79 -9.75 5.68 -7.70
CA VAL A 79 -8.80 6.76 -7.97
C VAL A 79 -7.53 6.19 -8.58
N SER A 80 -7.04 6.85 -9.62
CA SER A 80 -5.78 6.51 -10.25
C SER A 80 -4.93 7.76 -10.40
N ARG A 81 -3.64 7.56 -10.59
CA ARG A 81 -2.72 8.67 -10.82
C ARG A 81 -1.58 8.22 -11.73
N THR A 82 -0.91 9.21 -12.29
CA THR A 82 0.36 9.02 -12.98
C THR A 82 1.46 9.50 -12.05
N ASP A 83 2.50 8.70 -11.88
CA ASP A 83 3.63 9.05 -11.02
C ASP A 83 4.92 8.74 -11.74
N SER A 84 6.02 9.31 -11.26
CA SER A 84 7.34 9.07 -11.80
C SER A 84 8.15 8.26 -10.79
N VAL A 85 8.55 7.07 -11.19
CA VAL A 85 9.36 6.17 -10.36
C VAL A 85 10.63 5.88 -11.14
N TRP A 86 11.78 6.24 -10.58
CA TRP A 86 13.08 6.03 -11.25
C TRP A 86 13.11 6.63 -12.67
N ALA A 87 12.57 7.86 -12.82
CA ALA A 87 12.48 8.57 -14.10
C ALA A 87 11.57 7.88 -15.14
N VAL A 88 10.76 6.92 -14.73
CA VAL A 88 9.79 6.25 -15.60
C VAL A 88 8.39 6.64 -15.16
N THR A 89 7.57 7.06 -16.11
CA THR A 89 6.16 7.38 -15.84
C THR A 89 5.38 6.09 -15.71
N VAL A 90 4.63 5.96 -14.60
CA VAL A 90 3.81 4.79 -14.33
C VAL A 90 2.40 5.22 -13.96
N ASN A 91 1.43 4.35 -14.25
CA ASN A 91 0.06 4.53 -13.82
C ASN A 91 -0.17 3.69 -12.57
N GLU A 92 -0.84 4.28 -11.59
CA GLU A 92 -1.11 3.61 -10.33
C GLU A 92 -2.58 3.73 -9.98
N VAL A 93 -3.09 2.73 -9.26
CA VAL A 93 -4.44 2.72 -8.71
C VAL A 93 -4.36 2.71 -7.20
N ARG A 94 -5.32 3.37 -6.56
CA ARG A 94 -5.33 3.49 -5.11
C ARG A 94 -6.23 2.44 -4.48
N TYR A 95 -5.71 1.81 -3.43
CA TYR A 95 -6.44 0.85 -2.61
C TYR A 95 -6.55 1.37 -1.18
N GLN A 96 -7.66 1.08 -0.54
CA GLN A 96 -7.90 1.49 0.85
C GLN A 96 -8.36 0.29 1.68
N ARG A 97 -8.14 0.38 2.99
CA ARG A 97 -8.76 -0.52 3.95
C ARG A 97 -8.83 0.12 5.33
N GLY A 98 -9.73 -0.38 6.17
CA GLY A 98 -9.75 -0.05 7.58
C GLY A 98 -8.59 -0.74 8.32
N LEU A 99 -8.20 -0.16 9.44
CA LEU A 99 -7.19 -0.73 10.33
C LEU A 99 -7.86 -1.14 11.64
N GLU A 100 -7.41 -2.25 12.19
CA GLU A 100 -7.90 -2.79 13.45
C GLU A 100 -6.73 -3.18 14.34
N ALA A 101 -7.02 -3.33 15.62
CA ALA A 101 -6.02 -3.80 16.56
C ALA A 101 -5.49 -5.16 16.12
N PRO A 102 -4.17 -5.39 16.19
CA PRO A 102 -3.58 -6.66 15.83
C PRO A 102 -3.99 -7.80 16.74
#